data_e46625e20ad96954159940466a0e2a7a
#
_entry.id   e46625e20ad96954159940466a0e2a7a
#
_cell.length_a   1.000
_cell.length_b   1.000
_cell.length_c   1.000
_cell.angle_alpha   90.00
_cell.angle_beta   90.00
_cell.angle_gamma   90.00
#
_symmetry.space_group_name_H-M   'P 1'
#
loop_
_entity.id
_entity.type
_entity.pdbx_description
1 polymer ?
#
loop_
_entity_poly.entity_id
_entity_poly.type
_entity_poly.pdbx_seq_one_letter_code
_entity_poly.pdbx_strand_id
1 'polypeptide(L)'
;CASTMSLLSAGVPLNSSVAGIAMGLATYKDGYKILTDIQGVEDHLGDMDFKVAGTRKGITAFQLDIKLTGISAQILKEALEQAKKARFFILDKIDATISNPAEISDFAPKFKMMEVNPEKIRVLIGPGGKNIKAIIDETGSDVEIQDSGIVNIFAPDGPTLEKTIELINSYVKD
;
A
#
# COMPACT_ATOMS: atom_id res chain seq x y z
N CYS A 1 8.84 2.20 7.36
CA CYS A 1 8.00 2.73 8.45
C CYS A 1 7.11 3.87 7.95
N ALA A 2 7.67 4.96 7.45
CA ALA A 2 6.88 6.09 6.93
C ALA A 2 5.92 5.66 5.80
N SER A 3 6.36 4.82 4.88
CA SER A 3 5.51 4.29 3.79
C SER A 3 4.27 3.55 4.30
N THR A 4 4.41 2.74 5.36
CA THR A 4 3.27 2.06 6.00
C THR A 4 2.25 3.08 6.51
N MET A 5 2.71 4.09 7.25
CA MET A 5 1.82 5.13 7.79
C MET A 5 1.19 5.96 6.68
N SER A 6 1.95 6.30 5.64
CA SER A 6 1.47 7.05 4.47
C SER A 6 0.36 6.30 3.73
N LEU A 7 0.56 5.00 3.49
CA LEU A 7 -0.44 4.16 2.83
C LEU A 7 -1.71 4.01 3.68
N LEU A 8 -1.56 3.77 4.99
CA LEU A 8 -2.71 3.70 5.90
C LEU A 8 -3.46 5.03 5.96
N SER A 9 -2.72 6.16 6.01
CA SER A 9 -3.32 7.50 6.00
C SER A 9 -4.05 7.83 4.69
N ALA A 10 -3.60 7.24 3.59
CA ALA A 10 -4.28 7.36 2.30
C ALA A 10 -5.46 6.39 2.10
N GLY A 11 -5.78 5.58 3.12
CA GLY A 11 -6.87 4.61 3.06
C GLY A 11 -6.54 3.29 2.35
N VAL A 12 -5.26 3.01 2.07
CA VAL A 12 -4.87 1.76 1.43
C VAL A 12 -5.04 0.58 2.41
N PRO A 13 -5.81 -0.46 2.06
CA PRO A 13 -6.11 -1.59 2.94
C PRO A 13 -4.91 -2.54 3.05
N LEU A 14 -3.92 -2.18 3.86
CA LEU A 14 -2.78 -3.05 4.13
C LEU A 14 -3.20 -4.22 5.04
N ASN A 15 -2.75 -5.43 4.70
CA ASN A 15 -3.00 -6.62 5.51
C ASN A 15 -2.29 -6.57 6.87
N SER A 16 -1.20 -5.83 7.00
CA SER A 16 -0.44 -5.64 8.23
C SER A 16 0.55 -4.49 8.09
N SER A 17 0.80 -3.79 9.16
CA SER A 17 1.88 -2.81 9.25
C SER A 17 3.25 -3.47 9.07
N VAL A 18 4.14 -2.78 8.38
CA VAL A 18 5.54 -3.17 8.16
C VAL A 18 6.47 -2.12 8.78
N ALA A 19 7.40 -2.58 9.58
CA ALA A 19 8.51 -1.77 10.07
C ALA A 19 9.85 -2.34 9.61
N GLY A 20 10.83 -1.48 9.43
CA GLY A 20 12.20 -1.82 9.08
C GLY A 20 13.19 -1.23 10.06
N ILE A 21 14.34 -1.87 10.19
CA ILE A 21 15.48 -1.43 10.99
C ILE A 21 16.78 -1.72 10.24
N ALA A 22 17.77 -0.84 10.39
CA ALA A 22 19.13 -1.05 9.90
C ALA A 22 20.00 -1.53 11.06
N MET A 23 20.59 -2.71 10.90
CA MET A 23 21.48 -3.33 11.86
C MET A 23 22.92 -3.22 11.36
N GLY A 24 23.86 -3.09 12.27
CA GLY A 24 25.28 -3.08 11.96
C GLY A 24 26.05 -4.13 12.74
N LEU A 25 27.32 -4.30 12.36
CA LEU A 25 28.30 -5.12 13.04
C LEU A 25 29.60 -4.34 13.16
N ALA A 26 30.18 -4.36 14.34
CA ALA A 26 31.54 -3.92 14.56
C ALA A 26 32.34 -5.07 15.19
N THR A 27 33.40 -5.50 14.53
CA THR A 27 34.31 -6.54 15.03
C THR A 27 35.56 -5.91 15.65
N TYR A 28 36.12 -6.58 16.64
CA TYR A 28 37.34 -6.18 17.30
C TYR A 28 38.13 -7.43 17.70
N LYS A 29 39.34 -7.24 18.19
CA LYS A 29 40.29 -8.34 18.44
C LYS A 29 39.69 -9.54 19.19
N ASP A 30 38.87 -9.28 20.20
CA ASP A 30 38.37 -10.32 21.14
C ASP A 30 36.84 -10.50 21.06
N GLY A 31 36.17 -10.02 19.99
CA GLY A 31 34.73 -10.18 19.87
C GLY A 31 34.07 -9.30 18.80
N TYR A 32 32.79 -9.11 18.97
CA TYR A 32 31.98 -8.28 18.07
C TYR A 32 30.83 -7.60 18.84
N LYS A 33 30.27 -6.56 18.23
CA LYS A 33 29.07 -5.89 18.70
C LYS A 33 28.08 -5.74 17.57
N ILE A 34 26.84 -6.17 17.80
CA ILE A 34 25.73 -5.91 16.88
C ILE A 34 25.11 -4.57 17.26
N LEU A 35 24.96 -3.70 16.28
CA LEU A 35 24.42 -2.34 16.42
C LEU A 35 22.99 -2.31 15.90
N THR A 36 22.13 -1.54 16.56
CA THR A 36 20.73 -1.33 16.15
C THR A 36 20.54 0.11 15.74
N ASP A 37 19.86 0.33 14.62
CA ASP A 37 19.54 1.66 14.06
C ASP A 37 20.81 2.43 13.71
N ILE A 38 21.62 1.84 12.84
CA ILE A 38 22.91 2.40 12.45
C ILE A 38 22.76 3.71 11.68
N GLN A 39 23.69 4.62 11.94
CA GLN A 39 23.84 5.89 11.22
C GLN A 39 24.88 5.76 10.09
N GLY A 40 24.95 6.78 9.21
CA GLY A 40 25.83 6.74 8.05
C GLY A 40 27.30 6.47 8.36
N VAL A 41 27.84 6.91 9.50
CA VAL A 41 29.21 6.62 9.93
C VAL A 41 29.37 5.14 10.29
N GLU A 42 28.40 4.56 10.98
CA GLU A 42 28.40 3.16 11.38
C GLU A 42 28.17 2.23 10.19
N ASP A 43 27.35 2.65 9.20
CA ASP A 43 27.23 1.99 7.91
C ASP A 43 28.57 2.03 7.15
N HIS A 44 29.20 3.18 7.06
CA HIS A 44 30.43 3.35 6.27
C HIS A 44 31.65 2.64 6.86
N LEU A 45 31.84 2.72 8.18
CA LEU A 45 33.00 2.16 8.90
C LEU A 45 32.73 0.78 9.52
N GLY A 46 31.48 0.36 9.63
CA GLY A 46 31.11 -0.93 10.18
C GLY A 46 31.38 -2.10 9.23
N ASP A 47 31.33 -3.29 9.77
CA ASP A 47 31.64 -4.55 9.04
C ASP A 47 30.42 -5.15 8.34
N MET A 48 29.22 -4.71 8.69
CA MET A 48 27.95 -5.16 8.13
C MET A 48 26.94 -4.01 8.13
N ASP A 49 26.18 -3.88 7.03
CA ASP A 49 24.90 -3.19 6.93
C ASP A 49 23.81 -4.21 6.64
N PHE A 50 22.88 -4.37 7.57
CA PHE A 50 21.84 -5.38 7.48
C PHE A 50 20.46 -4.77 7.71
N LYS A 51 19.76 -4.49 6.63
CA LYS A 51 18.41 -3.92 6.65
C LYS A 51 17.37 -5.04 6.71
N VAL A 52 16.51 -5.01 7.71
CA VAL A 52 15.48 -6.03 7.94
C VAL A 52 14.12 -5.35 8.08
N ALA A 53 13.19 -5.69 7.20
CA ALA A 53 11.81 -5.23 7.26
C ALA A 53 10.84 -6.41 7.45
N GLY A 54 9.71 -6.15 8.09
CA GLY A 54 8.68 -7.18 8.27
C GLY A 54 7.54 -6.76 9.15
N THR A 55 6.56 -7.65 9.21
CA THR A 55 5.37 -7.57 10.06
C THR A 55 5.64 -8.21 11.41
N ARG A 56 4.63 -8.29 12.29
CA ARG A 56 4.70 -9.09 13.52
C ARG A 56 4.79 -10.59 13.24
N LYS A 57 4.30 -11.05 12.07
CA LYS A 57 4.28 -12.48 11.70
C LYS A 57 5.62 -12.96 11.14
N GLY A 58 6.40 -12.07 10.54
CA GLY A 58 7.67 -12.46 9.93
C GLY A 58 8.37 -11.36 9.15
N ILE A 59 9.53 -11.70 8.62
CA ILE A 59 10.34 -10.85 7.76
C ILE A 59 9.72 -10.86 6.36
N THR A 60 9.57 -9.69 5.75
CA THR A 60 9.04 -9.51 4.39
C THR A 60 10.11 -9.10 3.40
N ALA A 61 11.18 -8.46 3.87
CA ALA A 61 12.31 -8.09 3.04
C ALA A 61 13.57 -7.94 3.90
N PHE A 62 14.73 -8.24 3.32
CA PHE A 62 16.02 -7.92 3.91
C PHE A 62 17.06 -7.60 2.82
N GLN A 63 18.05 -6.82 3.20
CA GLN A 63 19.26 -6.55 2.41
C GLN A 63 20.45 -6.72 3.35
N LEU A 64 21.42 -7.54 2.96
CA LEU A 64 22.65 -7.77 3.73
C LEU A 64 23.85 -7.37 2.86
N ASP A 65 24.63 -6.44 3.37
CA ASP A 65 25.93 -6.06 2.83
C ASP A 65 27.00 -6.27 3.90
N ILE A 66 28.05 -7.04 3.57
CA ILE A 66 29.16 -7.35 4.49
C ILE A 66 30.48 -6.98 3.86
N LYS A 67 31.35 -6.36 4.65
CA LYS A 67 32.71 -5.93 4.24
C LYS A 67 33.79 -6.88 4.71
N LEU A 68 33.41 -7.96 5.37
CA LEU A 68 34.27 -9.08 5.79
C LEU A 68 34.20 -10.22 4.78
N THR A 69 35.10 -11.16 4.86
CA THR A 69 35.09 -12.40 4.04
C THR A 69 33.87 -13.29 4.34
N GLY A 70 33.18 -13.05 5.44
CA GLY A 70 31.95 -13.72 5.86
C GLY A 70 31.61 -13.44 7.31
N ILE A 71 30.37 -13.76 7.70
CA ILE A 71 29.89 -13.71 9.08
C ILE A 71 29.40 -15.09 9.49
N SER A 72 29.50 -15.42 10.79
CA SER A 72 29.01 -16.70 11.30
C SER A 72 27.48 -16.74 11.34
N ALA A 73 26.90 -17.95 11.25
CA ALA A 73 25.46 -18.14 11.41
C ALA A 73 24.97 -17.67 12.79
N GLN A 74 25.84 -17.72 13.82
CA GLN A 74 25.53 -17.21 15.15
C GLN A 74 25.33 -15.70 15.15
N ILE A 75 26.23 -14.94 14.53
CA ILE A 75 26.11 -13.47 14.38
C ILE A 75 24.82 -13.10 13.65
N LEU A 76 24.53 -13.79 12.55
CA LEU A 76 23.31 -13.54 11.78
C LEU A 76 22.04 -13.80 12.61
N LYS A 77 22.02 -14.90 13.37
CA LYS A 77 20.90 -15.23 14.25
C LYS A 77 20.69 -14.15 15.33
N GLU A 78 21.75 -13.72 15.98
CA GLU A 78 21.69 -12.67 16.99
C GLU A 78 21.24 -11.33 16.39
N ALA A 79 21.74 -10.98 15.21
CA ALA A 79 21.33 -9.77 14.49
C ALA A 79 19.83 -9.81 14.14
N LEU A 80 19.31 -10.93 13.68
CA LEU A 80 17.89 -11.12 13.39
C LEU A 80 17.01 -11.01 14.65
N GLU A 81 17.42 -11.60 15.77
CA GLU A 81 16.68 -11.49 17.03
C GLU A 81 16.69 -10.04 17.58
N GLN A 82 17.81 -9.35 17.46
CA GLN A 82 17.92 -7.94 17.85
C GLN A 82 17.09 -7.04 16.93
N ALA A 83 17.12 -7.28 15.62
CA ALA A 83 16.29 -6.61 14.62
C ALA A 83 14.79 -6.82 14.86
N LYS A 84 14.39 -8.04 15.29
CA LYS A 84 12.99 -8.34 15.64
C LYS A 84 12.50 -7.47 16.80
N LYS A 85 13.29 -7.35 17.85
CA LYS A 85 12.95 -6.49 19.01
C LYS A 85 12.79 -5.03 18.60
N ALA A 86 13.71 -4.50 17.79
CA ALA A 86 13.68 -3.13 17.30
C ALA A 86 12.46 -2.90 16.37
N ARG A 87 12.18 -3.81 15.44
CA ARG A 87 11.02 -3.71 14.56
C ARG A 87 9.70 -3.74 15.35
N PHE A 88 9.59 -4.58 16.37
CA PHE A 88 8.39 -4.65 17.18
C PHE A 88 8.17 -3.36 17.96
N PHE A 89 9.22 -2.76 18.51
CA PHE A 89 9.13 -1.45 19.13
C PHE A 89 8.61 -0.38 18.17
N ILE A 90 9.10 -0.39 16.93
CA ILE A 90 8.62 0.55 15.89
C ILE A 90 7.17 0.25 15.50
N LEU A 91 6.80 -1.02 15.33
CA LEU A 91 5.42 -1.42 15.04
C LEU A 91 4.45 -0.97 16.15
N ASP A 92 4.86 -1.05 17.42
CA ASP A 92 4.04 -0.53 18.53
C ASP A 92 3.79 0.98 18.41
N LYS A 93 4.78 1.75 17.94
CA LYS A 93 4.63 3.19 17.69
C LYS A 93 3.74 3.48 16.47
N ILE A 94 3.88 2.70 15.41
CA ILE A 94 3.03 2.81 14.22
C ILE A 94 1.58 2.51 14.60
N ASP A 95 1.33 1.39 15.27
CA ASP A 95 -0.01 0.93 15.64
C ASP A 95 -0.68 1.89 16.65
N ALA A 96 0.09 2.53 17.52
CA ALA A 96 -0.40 3.57 18.44
C ALA A 96 -0.75 4.89 17.71
N THR A 97 -0.16 5.14 16.54
CA THR A 97 -0.40 6.35 15.75
C THR A 97 -1.53 6.15 14.74
N ILE A 98 -1.48 5.05 13.99
CA ILE A 98 -2.48 4.69 12.98
C ILE A 98 -2.57 3.15 12.89
N SER A 99 -3.65 2.57 13.42
CA SER A 99 -3.86 1.12 13.48
C SER A 99 -4.67 0.56 12.31
N ASN A 100 -5.47 1.40 11.68
CA ASN A 100 -6.34 1.02 10.58
C ASN A 100 -6.19 2.00 9.42
N PRO A 101 -6.49 1.57 8.18
CA PRO A 101 -6.58 2.50 7.07
C PRO A 101 -7.59 3.61 7.35
N ALA A 102 -7.24 4.84 7.02
CA ALA A 102 -8.17 5.96 7.05
C ALA A 102 -9.26 5.79 5.98
N GLU A 103 -10.33 6.57 6.06
CA GLU A 103 -11.28 6.66 4.97
C GLU A 103 -10.60 7.25 3.73
N ILE A 104 -10.93 6.69 2.56
CA ILE A 104 -10.39 7.19 1.29
C ILE A 104 -10.95 8.60 1.06
N SER A 105 -10.05 9.57 0.85
CA SER A 105 -10.42 10.97 0.58
C SER A 105 -11.47 11.07 -0.53
N ASP A 106 -12.40 12.00 -0.40
CA ASP A 106 -13.39 12.29 -1.45
C ASP A 106 -12.74 12.79 -2.74
N PHE A 107 -11.55 13.37 -2.64
CA PHE A 107 -10.75 13.83 -3.78
C PHE A 107 -9.86 12.74 -4.40
N ALA A 108 -9.86 11.53 -3.84
CA ALA A 108 -9.13 10.42 -4.44
C ALA A 108 -9.96 9.74 -5.53
N PRO A 109 -9.32 9.16 -6.57
CA PRO A 109 -10.01 8.36 -7.56
C PRO A 109 -10.88 7.27 -6.93
N LYS A 110 -12.09 7.12 -7.44
CA LYS A 110 -13.09 6.16 -6.96
C LYS A 110 -13.43 5.15 -8.04
N PHE A 111 -13.68 3.93 -7.60
CA PHE A 111 -14.21 2.86 -8.42
C PHE A 111 -15.55 2.38 -7.85
N LYS A 112 -16.52 2.15 -8.73
CA LYS A 112 -17.79 1.55 -8.36
C LYS A 112 -18.24 0.58 -9.44
N MET A 113 -18.59 -0.62 -9.00
CA MET A 113 -19.34 -1.58 -9.82
C MET A 113 -20.83 -1.50 -9.44
N MET A 114 -21.69 -1.42 -10.43
CA MET A 114 -23.14 -1.49 -10.26
C MET A 114 -23.76 -2.47 -11.26
N GLU A 115 -24.92 -3.01 -10.91
CA GLU A 115 -25.69 -3.87 -11.77
C GLU A 115 -26.89 -3.11 -12.34
N VAL A 116 -27.07 -3.19 -13.64
CA VAL A 116 -28.17 -2.60 -14.39
C VAL A 116 -28.93 -3.73 -15.09
N ASN A 117 -30.25 -3.62 -15.18
CA ASN A 117 -31.02 -4.59 -15.97
C ASN A 117 -30.45 -4.69 -17.39
N PRO A 118 -30.07 -5.91 -17.86
CA PRO A 118 -29.49 -6.09 -19.20
C PRO A 118 -30.36 -5.54 -20.33
N GLU A 119 -31.69 -5.54 -20.17
CA GLU A 119 -32.61 -4.96 -21.14
C GLU A 119 -32.47 -3.44 -21.29
N LYS A 120 -32.01 -2.75 -20.23
CA LYS A 120 -31.79 -1.30 -20.20
C LYS A 120 -30.42 -0.88 -20.75
N ILE A 121 -29.48 -1.81 -20.93
CA ILE A 121 -28.12 -1.51 -21.43
C ILE A 121 -28.19 -0.78 -22.78
N ARG A 122 -29.07 -1.18 -23.68
CA ARG A 122 -29.23 -0.49 -24.97
C ARG A 122 -29.68 0.97 -24.83
N VAL A 123 -30.52 1.25 -23.83
CA VAL A 123 -30.98 2.61 -23.50
C VAL A 123 -29.84 3.42 -22.92
N LEU A 124 -29.08 2.84 -22.01
CA LEU A 124 -27.90 3.49 -21.38
C LEU A 124 -26.82 3.83 -22.42
N ILE A 125 -26.52 2.91 -23.32
CA ILE A 125 -25.55 3.17 -24.40
C ILE A 125 -26.09 4.21 -25.38
N GLY A 126 -27.37 4.10 -25.77
CA GLY A 126 -28.04 4.93 -26.75
C GLY A 126 -27.59 4.68 -28.18
N PRO A 127 -28.29 5.32 -29.17
CA PRO A 127 -27.96 5.17 -30.58
C PRO A 127 -26.51 5.61 -30.89
N GLY A 128 -25.68 4.67 -31.38
CA GLY A 128 -24.28 4.93 -31.69
C GLY A 128 -23.41 5.32 -30.46
N GLY A 129 -23.84 4.98 -29.26
CA GLY A 129 -23.13 5.30 -28.03
C GLY A 129 -23.36 6.74 -27.54
N LYS A 130 -24.37 7.44 -28.04
CA LYS A 130 -24.61 8.86 -27.75
C LYS A 130 -24.81 9.13 -26.26
N ASN A 131 -25.61 8.31 -25.57
CA ASN A 131 -25.95 8.57 -24.18
C ASN A 131 -24.75 8.35 -23.27
N ILE A 132 -24.04 7.22 -23.44
CA ILE A 132 -22.85 6.93 -22.60
C ILE A 132 -21.72 7.94 -22.84
N LYS A 133 -21.51 8.38 -24.11
CA LYS A 133 -20.54 9.42 -24.40
C LYS A 133 -20.89 10.74 -23.72
N ALA A 134 -22.18 11.12 -23.72
CA ALA A 134 -22.62 12.35 -23.05
C ALA A 134 -22.35 12.29 -21.54
N ILE A 135 -22.55 11.12 -20.88
CA ILE A 135 -22.24 10.92 -19.46
C ILE A 135 -20.73 11.06 -19.24
N ILE A 136 -19.90 10.40 -20.04
CA ILE A 136 -18.43 10.45 -19.94
C ILE A 136 -17.93 11.89 -20.14
N ASP A 137 -18.40 12.56 -21.20
CA ASP A 137 -18.00 13.95 -21.54
C ASP A 137 -18.41 14.95 -20.44
N GLU A 138 -19.57 14.74 -19.81
CA GLU A 138 -20.09 15.63 -18.76
C GLU A 138 -19.39 15.42 -17.41
N THR A 139 -18.98 14.19 -17.10
CA THR A 139 -18.46 13.85 -15.77
C THR A 139 -16.93 13.69 -15.74
N GLY A 140 -16.31 13.36 -16.87
CA GLY A 140 -14.90 12.98 -16.92
C GLY A 140 -14.61 11.61 -16.30
N SER A 141 -15.65 10.82 -16.01
CA SER A 141 -15.52 9.42 -15.56
C SER A 141 -15.27 8.50 -16.76
N ASP A 142 -14.58 7.40 -16.54
CA ASP A 142 -14.54 6.29 -17.47
C ASP A 142 -15.60 5.24 -17.08
N VAL A 143 -16.36 4.72 -18.06
CA VAL A 143 -17.47 3.82 -17.81
C VAL A 143 -17.39 2.63 -18.77
N GLU A 144 -17.20 1.44 -18.21
CA GLU A 144 -17.21 0.18 -18.93
C GLU A 144 -18.53 -0.55 -18.70
N ILE A 145 -19.18 -0.98 -19.78
CA ILE A 145 -20.48 -1.67 -19.73
C ILE A 145 -20.33 -3.06 -20.31
N GLN A 146 -20.78 -4.07 -19.56
CA GLN A 146 -20.84 -5.46 -20.01
C GLN A 146 -22.27 -5.84 -20.40
N ASP A 147 -22.43 -6.71 -21.39
CA ASP A 147 -23.73 -7.22 -21.84
C ASP A 147 -24.52 -7.93 -20.72
N SER A 148 -23.81 -8.42 -19.70
CA SER A 148 -24.39 -9.02 -18.49
C SER A 148 -25.15 -8.03 -17.60
N GLY A 149 -25.04 -6.73 -17.84
CA GLY A 149 -25.60 -5.69 -16.99
C GLY A 149 -24.62 -5.11 -15.95
N ILE A 150 -23.39 -5.59 -15.93
CA ILE A 150 -22.35 -5.02 -15.06
C ILE A 150 -21.84 -3.73 -15.67
N VAL A 151 -21.85 -2.66 -14.86
CA VAL A 151 -21.32 -1.35 -15.20
C VAL A 151 -20.21 -0.98 -14.21
N ASN A 152 -18.99 -0.81 -14.71
CA ASN A 152 -17.83 -0.37 -13.96
C ASN A 152 -17.61 1.12 -14.20
N ILE A 153 -17.53 1.89 -13.13
CA ILE A 153 -17.33 3.35 -13.17
C ILE A 153 -16.01 3.67 -12.47
N PHE A 154 -15.14 4.40 -13.19
CA PHE A 154 -13.89 4.94 -12.67
C PHE A 154 -13.99 6.47 -12.68
N ALA A 155 -14.12 7.07 -11.53
CA ALA A 155 -14.28 8.52 -11.37
C ALA A 155 -13.03 9.15 -10.75
N PRO A 156 -12.68 10.39 -11.13
CA PRO A 156 -11.52 11.10 -10.56
C PRO A 156 -11.69 11.44 -9.08
N ASP A 157 -12.92 11.53 -8.59
CA ASP A 157 -13.26 11.84 -7.20
C ASP A 157 -14.66 11.34 -6.80
N GLY A 158 -15.02 11.49 -5.52
CA GLY A 158 -16.29 11.06 -4.96
C GLY A 158 -17.50 11.81 -5.56
N PRO A 159 -17.53 13.14 -5.56
CA PRO A 159 -18.60 13.91 -6.16
C PRO A 159 -18.88 13.57 -7.63
N THR A 160 -17.82 13.36 -8.41
CA THR A 160 -17.91 12.93 -9.81
C THR A 160 -18.51 11.53 -9.92
N LEU A 161 -18.13 10.61 -9.04
CA LEU A 161 -18.73 9.27 -9.01
C LEU A 161 -20.22 9.33 -8.74
N GLU A 162 -20.66 10.09 -7.75
CA GLU A 162 -22.08 10.24 -7.40
C GLU A 162 -22.87 10.82 -8.58
N LYS A 163 -22.36 11.88 -9.19
CA LYS A 163 -22.97 12.49 -10.38
C LYS A 163 -23.09 11.47 -11.54
N THR A 164 -22.05 10.67 -11.76
CA THR A 164 -22.06 9.64 -12.81
C THR A 164 -23.14 8.59 -12.54
N ILE A 165 -23.25 8.13 -11.30
CA ILE A 165 -24.27 7.16 -10.87
C ILE A 165 -25.68 7.75 -11.06
N GLU A 166 -25.90 9.01 -10.69
CA GLU A 166 -27.19 9.68 -10.88
C GLU A 166 -27.57 9.77 -12.37
N LEU A 167 -26.64 10.14 -13.23
CA LEU A 167 -26.87 10.21 -14.68
C LEU A 167 -27.17 8.81 -15.25
N ILE A 168 -26.40 7.78 -14.90
CA ILE A 168 -26.70 6.40 -15.31
C ILE A 168 -28.11 6.00 -14.85
N ASN A 169 -28.43 6.22 -13.59
CA ASN A 169 -29.74 5.90 -13.04
C ASN A 169 -30.89 6.63 -13.75
N SER A 170 -30.69 7.84 -14.25
CA SER A 170 -31.70 8.58 -15.01
C SER A 170 -32.10 7.90 -16.34
N TYR A 171 -31.20 7.10 -16.91
CA TYR A 171 -31.46 6.34 -18.14
C TYR A 171 -32.05 4.94 -17.89
N VAL A 172 -31.79 4.37 -16.71
CA VAL A 172 -32.14 2.96 -16.43
C VAL A 172 -33.24 2.75 -15.40
N LYS A 173 -33.63 3.81 -14.63
CA LYS A 173 -34.80 3.77 -13.77
C LYS A 173 -36.08 3.69 -14.60
N ASP A 174 -37.03 2.89 -14.10
CA ASP A 174 -38.40 2.84 -14.64
C ASP A 174 -39.20 4.09 -14.28
#